data_47d4b7f13c243d24b109d62bd09a898f
#
_entry.id   47d4b7f13c243d24b109d62bd09a898f
#
_cell.length_a   1.000
_cell.length_b   1.000
_cell.length_c   1.000
_cell.angle_alpha   90.00
_cell.angle_beta   90.00
_cell.angle_gamma   90.00
#
_symmetry.space_group_name_H-M   'P 1'
#
loop_
_entity.id
_entity.type
_entity.pdbx_description
1 polymer ?
#
loop_
_entity_poly.entity_id
_entity_poly.type
_entity_poly.pdbx_seq_one_letter_code
_entity_poly.pdbx_strand_id
1 'polypeptide(L)'
;MIYYLSRWYGPKRMARAIALVFVAGPIGGVVGGPLSAWLMSSLAGVGGLSGWQWMFLVEGLPCLALGALVWFTLANRPADARWLTPEEKRLVEAEVGGNGGHEHRIDSFSEVLRNPRVYRLSLAYFCIIFPIYAMSFWLPTLLKEQGVNDTLRLGWYAAIPYVAAAIAMYAAGRRSDAVGERRYHSALPALAAAALLAVTPYASGHLVATLALLTAATACMWMAYTVFWAIPSETIAGPAAAGGIALINTIGLSGGFWGPAALGWVKSATGSTSGGLLLMACMAALSCVLILTNKRTVAAAKARTA
;
A
#
# COMPACT_ATOMS: atom_id res chain seq x y z
N MET A 1 10.35 4.74 5.71
CA MET A 1 9.17 5.64 5.66
C MET A 1 8.27 5.49 6.89
N ILE A 2 7.61 4.33 7.14
CA ILE A 2 6.68 4.11 8.26
C ILE A 2 7.32 4.45 9.62
N TYR A 3 8.52 3.93 9.88
CA TYR A 3 9.27 4.25 11.10
C TYR A 3 9.58 5.75 11.23
N TYR A 4 9.88 6.44 10.14
CA TYR A 4 10.05 7.89 10.13
C TYR A 4 8.75 8.60 10.53
N LEU A 5 7.63 8.24 9.90
CA LEU A 5 6.32 8.82 10.23
C LEU A 5 5.93 8.60 11.69
N SER A 6 6.24 7.43 12.28
CA SER A 6 5.94 7.15 13.69
C SER A 6 6.71 8.03 14.68
N ARG A 7 7.75 8.72 14.24
CA ARG A 7 8.49 9.70 15.07
C ARG A 7 7.95 11.11 14.97
N TRP A 8 7.04 11.37 14.02
CA TRP A 8 6.46 12.68 13.75
C TRP A 8 4.96 12.75 14.05
N TYR A 9 4.28 11.62 13.98
CA TYR A 9 2.83 11.55 14.14
C TYR A 9 2.45 10.57 15.23
N GLY A 10 1.58 11.02 16.14
CA GLY A 10 0.95 10.17 17.12
C GLY A 10 -0.11 9.24 16.49
N PRO A 11 -0.61 8.22 17.25
CA PRO A 11 -1.56 7.23 16.74
C PRO A 11 -2.83 7.83 16.16
N LYS A 12 -3.28 8.98 16.67
CA LYS A 12 -4.51 9.64 16.21
C LYS A 12 -4.45 10.17 14.78
N ARG A 13 -3.24 10.38 14.24
CA ARG A 13 -3.02 10.96 12.90
C ARG A 13 -2.22 10.05 11.97
N MET A 14 -1.81 8.87 12.47
CA MET A 14 -0.88 8.00 11.76
C MET A 14 -1.46 7.45 10.46
N ALA A 15 -2.72 6.99 10.44
CA ALA A 15 -3.31 6.43 9.22
C ALA A 15 -3.50 7.50 8.14
N ARG A 16 -3.83 8.73 8.51
CA ARG A 16 -3.92 9.85 7.57
C ARG A 16 -2.55 10.23 7.01
N ALA A 17 -1.50 10.26 7.85
CA ALA A 17 -0.14 10.53 7.41
C ALA A 17 0.36 9.46 6.43
N ILE A 18 0.11 8.18 6.72
CA ILE A 18 0.42 7.05 5.83
C ILE A 18 -0.35 7.20 4.51
N ALA A 19 -1.65 7.54 4.55
CA ALA A 19 -2.46 7.71 3.36
C ALA A 19 -1.90 8.80 2.44
N LEU A 20 -1.51 9.96 3.01
CA LEU A 20 -0.92 11.07 2.24
C LEU A 20 0.40 10.71 1.56
N VAL A 21 1.23 9.91 2.22
CA VAL A 21 2.51 9.47 1.63
C VAL A 21 2.30 8.38 0.60
N PHE A 22 1.42 7.43 0.87
CA PHE A 22 1.23 6.25 0.01
C PHE A 22 0.35 6.52 -1.20
N VAL A 23 -0.41 7.64 -1.22
CA VAL A 23 -1.15 8.07 -2.40
C VAL A 23 -0.23 8.30 -3.62
N ALA A 24 1.06 8.51 -3.38
CA ALA A 24 2.07 8.55 -4.45
C ALA A 24 2.08 7.28 -5.32
N GLY A 25 1.75 6.11 -4.76
CA GLY A 25 1.66 4.85 -5.52
C GLY A 25 0.59 4.89 -6.62
N PRO A 26 -0.70 5.09 -6.28
CA PRO A 26 -1.74 5.28 -7.29
C PRO A 26 -1.48 6.45 -8.25
N ILE A 27 -0.97 7.59 -7.77
CA ILE A 27 -0.62 8.72 -8.65
C ILE A 27 0.47 8.30 -9.64
N GLY A 28 1.47 7.54 -9.19
CA GLY A 28 2.49 6.95 -10.07
C GLY A 28 1.87 6.07 -11.16
N GLY A 29 0.83 5.30 -10.84
CA GLY A 29 0.09 4.51 -11.82
C GLY A 29 -0.67 5.35 -12.85
N VAL A 30 -1.26 6.47 -12.41
CA VAL A 30 -2.01 7.39 -13.29
C VAL A 30 -1.08 8.15 -14.24
N VAL A 31 0.03 8.66 -13.72
CA VAL A 31 0.95 9.53 -14.48
C VAL A 31 2.03 8.71 -15.20
N GLY A 32 2.61 7.73 -14.52
CA GLY A 32 3.74 6.96 -15.00
C GLY A 32 3.42 6.20 -16.28
N GLY A 33 2.29 5.49 -16.35
CA GLY A 33 1.92 4.72 -17.52
C GLY A 33 1.87 5.53 -18.81
N PRO A 34 1.09 6.62 -18.90
CA PRO A 34 1.05 7.52 -20.05
C PRO A 34 2.40 8.19 -20.34
N LEU A 35 3.12 8.64 -19.30
CA LEU A 35 4.43 9.27 -19.46
C LEU A 35 5.47 8.30 -20.05
N SER A 36 5.57 7.11 -19.48
CA SER A 36 6.46 6.04 -19.96
C SER A 36 6.16 5.68 -21.41
N ALA A 37 4.88 5.51 -21.76
CA ALA A 37 4.47 5.21 -23.12
C ALA A 37 4.86 6.32 -24.12
N TRP A 38 4.65 7.57 -23.73
CA TRP A 38 5.04 8.74 -24.53
C TRP A 38 6.56 8.81 -24.72
N LEU A 39 7.35 8.66 -23.64
CA LEU A 39 8.81 8.68 -23.71
C LEU A 39 9.34 7.56 -24.61
N MET A 40 8.81 6.36 -24.46
CA MET A 40 9.22 5.19 -25.26
C MET A 40 8.92 5.35 -26.74
N SER A 41 7.81 6.01 -27.12
CA SER A 41 7.43 6.21 -28.51
C SER A 41 8.08 7.44 -29.13
N SER A 42 8.14 8.56 -28.40
CA SER A 42 8.56 9.85 -28.95
C SER A 42 10.07 10.04 -28.97
N LEU A 43 10.81 9.40 -28.05
CA LEU A 43 12.26 9.55 -27.94
C LEU A 43 13.05 8.34 -28.46
N ALA A 44 12.38 7.36 -29.07
CA ALA A 44 13.06 6.21 -29.67
C ALA A 44 14.03 6.65 -30.78
N GLY A 45 15.32 6.28 -30.64
CA GLY A 45 16.37 6.62 -31.60
C GLY A 45 17.03 8.00 -31.42
N VAL A 46 16.48 8.87 -30.57
CA VAL A 46 17.09 10.16 -30.26
C VAL A 46 18.42 9.93 -29.52
N GLY A 47 19.49 10.56 -30.00
CA GLY A 47 20.85 10.39 -29.44
C GLY A 47 21.40 8.97 -29.51
N GLY A 48 20.86 8.09 -30.36
CA GLY A 48 21.27 6.69 -30.49
C GLY A 48 20.72 5.78 -29.38
N LEU A 49 19.83 6.30 -28.49
CA LEU A 49 19.25 5.53 -27.39
C LEU A 49 17.88 4.95 -27.77
N SER A 50 17.59 3.77 -27.25
CA SER A 50 16.27 3.15 -27.33
C SER A 50 15.26 3.88 -26.46
N GLY A 51 13.96 3.86 -26.80
CA GLY A 51 12.92 4.56 -26.06
C GLY A 51 12.84 4.19 -24.58
N TRP A 52 13.06 2.89 -24.22
CA TRP A 52 13.10 2.44 -22.84
C TRP A 52 14.28 3.03 -22.04
N GLN A 53 15.41 3.31 -22.68
CA GLN A 53 16.55 3.96 -22.02
C GLN A 53 16.22 5.42 -21.67
N TRP A 54 15.54 6.13 -22.57
CA TRP A 54 15.04 7.46 -22.29
C TRP A 54 14.02 7.47 -21.15
N MET A 55 13.12 6.50 -21.10
CA MET A 55 12.18 6.35 -20.00
C MET A 55 12.91 6.27 -18.64
N PHE A 56 13.90 5.39 -18.51
CA PHE A 56 14.67 5.27 -17.27
C PHE A 56 15.46 6.53 -16.92
N LEU A 57 16.06 7.20 -17.92
CA LEU A 57 16.80 8.44 -17.68
C LEU A 57 15.88 9.56 -17.21
N VAL A 58 14.79 9.81 -17.89
CA VAL A 58 13.89 10.93 -17.60
C VAL A 58 13.11 10.70 -16.31
N GLU A 59 12.65 9.48 -16.05
CA GLU A 59 11.92 9.15 -14.82
C GLU A 59 12.86 8.95 -13.62
N GLY A 60 14.11 8.57 -13.84
CA GLY A 60 15.11 8.37 -12.79
C GLY A 60 15.76 9.66 -12.30
N LEU A 61 16.03 10.63 -13.18
CA LEU A 61 16.69 11.90 -12.82
C LEU A 61 15.97 12.68 -11.70
N PRO A 62 14.63 12.82 -11.71
CA PRO A 62 13.90 13.45 -10.61
C PRO A 62 14.13 12.77 -9.27
N CYS A 63 14.30 11.44 -9.24
CA CYS A 63 14.57 10.71 -8.00
C CYS A 63 15.91 11.08 -7.38
N LEU A 64 16.95 11.32 -8.22
CA LEU A 64 18.26 11.78 -7.73
C LEU A 64 18.15 13.20 -7.16
N ALA A 65 17.46 14.09 -7.87
CA ALA A 65 17.25 15.46 -7.41
C ALA A 65 16.45 15.50 -6.09
N LEU A 66 15.38 14.70 -5.99
CA LEU A 66 14.60 14.57 -4.76
C LEU A 66 15.42 13.93 -3.64
N GLY A 67 16.27 12.94 -3.93
CA GLY A 67 17.17 12.34 -2.95
C GLY A 67 18.13 13.37 -2.35
N ALA A 68 18.74 14.20 -3.19
CA ALA A 68 19.59 15.30 -2.74
C ALA A 68 18.80 16.33 -1.91
N LEU A 69 17.61 16.74 -2.37
CA LEU A 69 16.74 17.65 -1.63
C LEU A 69 16.41 17.11 -0.22
N VAL A 70 15.99 15.86 -0.13
CA VAL A 70 15.67 15.17 1.14
C VAL A 70 16.89 15.16 2.07
N TRP A 71 18.06 14.87 1.54
CA TRP A 71 19.30 14.85 2.34
C TRP A 71 19.58 16.18 3.05
N PHE A 72 19.32 17.30 2.38
CA PHE A 72 19.62 18.64 2.93
C PHE A 72 18.44 19.23 3.73
N THR A 73 17.22 18.78 3.52
CA THR A 73 16.03 19.44 4.10
C THR A 73 15.31 18.59 5.16
N LEU A 74 15.41 17.26 5.10
CA LEU A 74 14.61 16.40 5.97
C LEU A 74 15.28 16.22 7.33
N ALA A 75 14.65 16.69 8.40
CA ALA A 75 15.09 16.51 9.77
C ALA A 75 14.75 15.08 10.26
N ASN A 76 15.69 14.41 10.92
CA ASN A 76 15.50 13.05 11.44
C ASN A 76 14.56 12.99 12.65
N ARG A 77 14.46 14.08 13.42
CA ARG A 77 13.65 14.19 14.64
C ARG A 77 12.98 15.56 14.69
N PRO A 78 11.84 15.69 15.36
CA PRO A 78 11.22 17.00 15.63
C PRO A 78 12.19 17.98 16.30
N ALA A 79 13.01 17.50 17.24
CA ALA A 79 14.03 18.32 17.93
C ALA A 79 15.02 18.98 16.96
N ASP A 80 15.40 18.29 15.88
CA ASP A 80 16.38 18.74 14.88
C ASP A 80 15.77 19.65 13.81
N ALA A 81 14.43 19.78 13.76
CA ALA A 81 13.71 20.56 12.75
C ALA A 81 13.93 22.05 12.95
N ARG A 82 14.56 22.74 11.98
CA ARG A 82 14.84 24.18 12.04
C ARG A 82 13.61 25.06 11.78
N TRP A 83 12.58 24.48 11.17
CA TRP A 83 11.33 25.15 10.79
C TRP A 83 10.24 25.07 11.89
N LEU A 84 10.48 24.32 12.97
CA LEU A 84 9.59 24.27 14.14
C LEU A 84 10.08 25.21 15.23
N THR A 85 9.14 25.94 15.84
CA THR A 85 9.38 26.71 17.05
C THR A 85 9.64 25.78 18.26
N PRO A 86 10.28 26.25 19.33
CA PRO A 86 10.49 25.45 20.53
C PRO A 86 9.20 24.89 21.15
N GLU A 87 8.11 25.65 21.04
CA GLU A 87 6.79 25.26 21.54
C GLU A 87 6.16 24.15 20.69
N GLU A 88 6.21 24.27 19.35
CA GLU A 88 5.76 23.23 18.43
C GLU A 88 6.55 21.92 18.57
N LYS A 89 7.87 22.01 18.79
CA LYS A 89 8.69 20.82 19.08
C LYS A 89 8.19 20.07 20.31
N ARG A 90 7.92 20.80 21.40
CA ARG A 90 7.37 20.21 22.64
C ARG A 90 5.99 19.58 22.41
N LEU A 91 5.12 20.20 21.63
CA LEU A 91 3.80 19.66 21.30
C LEU A 91 3.91 18.36 20.49
N VAL A 92 4.76 18.32 19.47
CA VAL A 92 4.99 17.13 18.67
C VAL A 92 5.61 16.00 19.53
N GLU A 93 6.60 16.32 20.35
CA GLU A 93 7.23 15.35 21.25
C GLU A 93 6.24 14.82 22.29
N ALA A 94 5.36 15.65 22.83
CA ALA A 94 4.31 15.23 23.76
C ALA A 94 3.26 14.34 23.07
N GLU A 95 2.87 14.64 21.81
CA GLU A 95 1.94 13.82 21.04
C GLU A 95 2.53 12.44 20.68
N VAL A 96 3.81 12.40 20.36
CA VAL A 96 4.54 11.17 20.06
C VAL A 96 4.96 10.43 21.33
N GLY A 97 5.47 11.15 22.34
CA GLY A 97 5.97 10.60 23.62
C GLY A 97 4.88 10.19 24.61
N GLY A 98 3.68 10.80 24.53
CA GLY A 98 2.51 10.42 25.32
C GLY A 98 2.01 8.98 25.08
N ASN A 99 2.63 8.30 24.13
CA ASN A 99 2.41 6.89 23.78
C ASN A 99 3.21 5.90 24.64
N GLY A 100 3.51 6.21 25.88
CA GLY A 100 4.14 5.29 26.84
C GLY A 100 3.39 3.99 27.12
N GLY A 101 2.27 3.75 26.42
CA GLY A 101 1.47 2.53 26.45
C GLY A 101 1.69 1.59 25.27
N HIS A 102 2.88 1.52 24.72
CA HIS A 102 3.19 0.50 23.72
C HIS A 102 3.16 -0.89 24.36
N GLU A 103 2.21 -1.70 23.95
CA GLU A 103 1.94 -3.03 24.51
C GLU A 103 3.13 -3.99 24.41
N HIS A 104 4.08 -3.75 23.52
CA HIS A 104 5.28 -4.55 23.33
C HIS A 104 6.46 -3.66 22.96
N ARG A 105 7.26 -3.31 23.97
CA ARG A 105 8.58 -2.75 23.75
C ARG A 105 9.52 -3.89 23.35
N ILE A 106 10.04 -3.84 22.13
CA ILE A 106 10.98 -4.83 21.63
C ILE A 106 12.38 -4.22 21.71
N ASP A 107 13.22 -4.77 22.57
CA ASP A 107 14.54 -4.22 22.85
C ASP A 107 15.64 -4.83 21.97
N SER A 108 15.40 -6.03 21.39
CA SER A 108 16.39 -6.68 20.54
C SER A 108 15.79 -7.22 19.23
N PHE A 109 16.60 -7.24 18.17
CA PHE A 109 16.19 -7.82 16.88
C PHE A 109 15.95 -9.33 16.96
N SER A 110 16.61 -10.03 17.88
CA SER A 110 16.37 -11.45 18.14
C SER A 110 14.95 -11.70 18.65
N GLU A 111 14.41 -10.79 19.45
CA GLU A 111 13.03 -10.85 19.92
C GLU A 111 12.03 -10.63 18.76
N VAL A 112 12.35 -9.72 17.83
CA VAL A 112 11.57 -9.53 16.59
C VAL A 112 11.42 -10.84 15.83
N LEU A 113 12.56 -11.55 15.62
CA LEU A 113 12.59 -12.81 14.88
C LEU A 113 11.82 -13.95 15.55
N ARG A 114 11.63 -13.90 16.87
CA ARG A 114 10.90 -14.92 17.65
C ARG A 114 9.43 -14.57 17.85
N ASN A 115 9.01 -13.37 17.49
CA ASN A 115 7.67 -12.89 17.77
C ASN A 115 6.66 -13.38 16.71
N PRO A 116 5.73 -14.30 17.03
CA PRO A 116 4.77 -14.84 16.07
C PRO A 116 3.82 -13.78 15.53
N ARG A 117 3.64 -12.66 16.25
CA ARG A 117 2.80 -11.54 15.83
C ARG A 117 3.42 -10.82 14.61
N VAL A 118 4.74 -10.70 14.56
CA VAL A 118 5.47 -10.11 13.44
C VAL A 118 5.21 -10.94 12.17
N TYR A 119 5.34 -12.26 12.25
CA TYR A 119 5.10 -13.16 11.11
C TYR A 119 3.64 -13.15 10.66
N ARG A 120 2.69 -13.06 11.60
CA ARG A 120 1.26 -12.94 11.25
C ARG A 120 0.97 -11.64 10.50
N LEU A 121 1.55 -10.52 10.93
CA LEU A 121 1.46 -9.25 10.24
C LEU A 121 2.18 -9.28 8.89
N SER A 122 3.33 -9.96 8.80
CA SER A 122 4.05 -10.16 7.54
C SER A 122 3.20 -10.93 6.53
N LEU A 123 2.55 -12.01 6.98
CA LEU A 123 1.67 -12.81 6.12
C LEU A 123 0.40 -12.02 5.73
N ALA A 124 -0.18 -11.26 6.65
CA ALA A 124 -1.31 -10.38 6.33
C ALA A 124 -0.91 -9.35 5.26
N TYR A 125 0.27 -8.76 5.40
CA TYR A 125 0.80 -7.81 4.43
C TYR A 125 1.10 -8.46 3.08
N PHE A 126 1.69 -9.66 3.06
CA PHE A 126 1.86 -10.46 1.85
C PHE A 126 0.53 -10.64 1.12
N CYS A 127 -0.52 -11.04 1.85
CA CYS A 127 -1.85 -11.26 1.30
C CYS A 127 -2.53 -9.97 0.79
N ILE A 128 -2.17 -8.80 1.31
CA ILE A 128 -2.62 -7.49 0.79
C ILE A 128 -1.85 -7.13 -0.48
N ILE A 129 -0.53 -7.29 -0.46
CA ILE A 129 0.36 -6.86 -1.56
C ILE A 129 0.18 -7.75 -2.79
N PHE A 130 -0.07 -9.03 -2.58
CA PHE A 130 -0.27 -10.01 -3.66
C PHE A 130 -1.33 -9.54 -4.69
N PRO A 131 -2.59 -9.25 -4.33
CA PRO A 131 -3.58 -8.79 -5.30
C PRO A 131 -3.31 -7.38 -5.82
N ILE A 132 -2.71 -6.47 -5.04
CA ILE A 132 -2.38 -5.12 -5.50
C ILE A 132 -1.41 -5.17 -6.68
N TYR A 133 -0.30 -5.90 -6.55
CA TYR A 133 0.69 -6.03 -7.62
C TYR A 133 0.16 -6.88 -8.78
N ALA A 134 -0.56 -7.97 -8.50
CA ALA A 134 -1.21 -8.75 -9.54
C ALA A 134 -2.13 -7.88 -10.40
N MET A 135 -2.97 -7.04 -9.76
CA MET A 135 -3.83 -6.08 -10.47
C MET A 135 -3.01 -5.10 -11.30
N SER A 136 -1.95 -4.52 -10.73
CA SER A 136 -1.12 -3.52 -11.42
C SER A 136 -0.51 -4.07 -12.72
N PHE A 137 -0.04 -5.31 -12.70
CA PHE A 137 0.55 -5.93 -13.89
C PHE A 137 -0.48 -6.46 -14.89
N TRP A 138 -1.60 -6.99 -14.39
CA TRP A 138 -2.57 -7.69 -15.25
C TRP A 138 -3.75 -6.84 -15.68
N LEU A 139 -3.98 -5.65 -15.09
CA LEU A 139 -5.08 -4.76 -15.45
C LEU A 139 -5.14 -4.45 -16.96
N PRO A 140 -4.03 -4.10 -17.65
CA PRO A 140 -4.08 -3.90 -19.10
C PRO A 140 -4.53 -5.15 -19.87
N THR A 141 -4.09 -6.33 -19.44
CA THR A 141 -4.48 -7.60 -20.06
C THR A 141 -5.97 -7.89 -19.85
N LEU A 142 -6.46 -7.68 -18.61
CA LEU A 142 -7.87 -7.85 -18.27
C LEU A 142 -8.77 -6.94 -19.12
N LEU A 143 -8.35 -5.69 -19.35
CA LEU A 143 -9.07 -4.74 -20.19
C LEU A 143 -9.01 -5.12 -21.69
N LYS A 144 -7.88 -5.64 -22.16
CA LYS A 144 -7.76 -6.16 -23.54
C LYS A 144 -8.70 -7.33 -23.78
N GLU A 145 -8.85 -8.22 -22.82
CA GLU A 145 -9.81 -9.34 -22.88
C GLU A 145 -11.28 -8.86 -22.96
N GLN A 146 -11.55 -7.63 -22.54
CA GLN A 146 -12.88 -6.99 -22.70
C GLN A 146 -13.02 -6.21 -24.04
N GLY A 147 -12.08 -6.38 -24.97
CA GLY A 147 -12.13 -5.76 -26.30
C GLY A 147 -11.48 -4.38 -26.40
N VAL A 148 -10.76 -3.92 -25.38
CA VAL A 148 -10.03 -2.63 -25.43
C VAL A 148 -8.67 -2.83 -26.11
N ASN A 149 -8.62 -2.65 -27.44
CA ASN A 149 -7.40 -2.86 -28.22
C ASN A 149 -6.60 -1.58 -28.48
N ASP A 150 -7.23 -0.42 -28.39
CA ASP A 150 -6.57 0.87 -28.56
C ASP A 150 -5.72 1.20 -27.33
N THR A 151 -4.43 1.49 -27.55
CA THR A 151 -3.44 1.72 -26.50
C THR A 151 -3.75 2.96 -25.66
N LEU A 152 -4.27 4.02 -26.28
CA LEU A 152 -4.59 5.25 -25.56
C LEU A 152 -5.82 5.06 -24.68
N ARG A 153 -6.88 4.43 -25.20
CA ARG A 153 -8.06 4.06 -24.42
C ARG A 153 -7.70 3.11 -23.28
N LEU A 154 -6.83 2.16 -23.53
CA LEU A 154 -6.34 1.24 -22.50
C LEU A 154 -5.68 1.99 -21.34
N GLY A 155 -4.83 2.99 -21.67
CA GLY A 155 -4.18 3.84 -20.65
C GLY A 155 -5.18 4.61 -19.80
N TRP A 156 -6.21 5.23 -20.43
CA TRP A 156 -7.25 5.96 -19.71
C TRP A 156 -8.11 5.06 -18.83
N TYR A 157 -8.52 3.90 -19.34
CA TYR A 157 -9.31 2.96 -18.54
C TYR A 157 -8.50 2.37 -17.39
N ALA A 158 -7.20 2.10 -17.60
CA ALA A 158 -6.32 1.62 -16.54
C ALA A 158 -6.05 2.68 -15.45
N ALA A 159 -6.18 3.97 -15.74
CA ALA A 159 -6.02 5.04 -14.76
C ALA A 159 -7.22 5.15 -13.80
N ILE A 160 -8.44 4.81 -14.24
CA ILE A 160 -9.67 4.96 -13.45
C ILE A 160 -9.59 4.25 -12.08
N PRO A 161 -9.20 2.97 -11.97
CA PRO A 161 -9.02 2.28 -10.70
C PRO A 161 -8.06 2.99 -9.74
N TYR A 162 -7.00 3.57 -10.25
CA TYR A 162 -5.99 4.24 -9.41
C TYR A 162 -6.43 5.61 -8.92
N VAL A 163 -7.23 6.34 -9.71
CA VAL A 163 -7.88 7.58 -9.24
C VAL A 163 -8.84 7.27 -8.10
N ALA A 164 -9.68 6.25 -8.25
CA ALA A 164 -10.58 5.80 -7.19
C ALA A 164 -9.79 5.34 -5.95
N ALA A 165 -8.68 4.62 -6.13
CA ALA A 165 -7.82 4.19 -5.05
C ALA A 165 -7.22 5.37 -4.27
N ALA A 166 -6.72 6.41 -4.94
CA ALA A 166 -6.16 7.59 -4.30
C ALA A 166 -7.18 8.30 -3.38
N ILE A 167 -8.40 8.48 -3.88
CA ILE A 167 -9.51 9.08 -3.11
C ILE A 167 -9.88 8.19 -1.91
N ALA A 168 -10.03 6.89 -2.15
CA ALA A 168 -10.42 5.92 -1.14
C ALA A 168 -9.39 5.78 -0.01
N MET A 169 -8.09 5.78 -0.34
CA MET A 169 -7.00 5.75 0.64
C MET A 169 -7.07 6.92 1.62
N TYR A 170 -7.24 8.13 1.10
CA TYR A 170 -7.32 9.33 1.93
C TYR A 170 -8.56 9.31 2.83
N ALA A 171 -9.72 8.94 2.27
CA ALA A 171 -10.96 8.82 3.03
C ALA A 171 -10.87 7.76 4.14
N ALA A 172 -10.30 6.59 3.83
CA ALA A 172 -10.11 5.51 4.79
C ALA A 172 -9.15 5.88 5.92
N GLY A 173 -8.01 6.50 5.59
CA GLY A 173 -7.04 6.97 6.58
C GLY A 173 -7.67 7.97 7.55
N ARG A 174 -8.38 8.98 7.00
CA ARG A 174 -9.08 10.00 7.80
C ARG A 174 -10.15 9.39 8.71
N ARG A 175 -10.97 8.48 8.17
CA ARG A 175 -12.04 7.82 8.94
C ARG A 175 -11.48 6.93 10.03
N SER A 176 -10.45 6.14 9.73
CA SER A 176 -9.79 5.27 10.69
C SER A 176 -9.17 6.07 11.85
N ASP A 177 -8.58 7.25 11.57
CA ASP A 177 -8.05 8.16 12.58
C ASP A 177 -9.16 8.75 13.45
N ALA A 178 -10.26 9.18 12.85
CA ALA A 178 -11.39 9.79 13.58
C ALA A 178 -12.07 8.80 14.54
N VAL A 179 -12.22 7.53 14.12
CA VAL A 179 -12.83 6.47 14.96
C VAL A 179 -11.82 5.84 15.91
N GLY A 180 -10.51 5.96 15.63
CA GLY A 180 -9.44 5.32 16.40
C GLY A 180 -9.42 3.80 16.31
N GLU A 181 -9.97 3.23 15.23
CA GLU A 181 -10.05 1.81 14.96
C GLU A 181 -9.32 1.49 13.65
N ARG A 182 -8.39 0.52 13.70
CA ARG A 182 -7.52 0.16 12.56
C ARG A 182 -7.90 -1.17 11.92
N ARG A 183 -8.26 -2.15 12.75
CA ARG A 183 -8.43 -3.54 12.31
C ARG A 183 -9.60 -3.69 11.35
N TYR A 184 -10.78 -3.19 11.72
CA TYR A 184 -11.96 -3.26 10.85
C TYR A 184 -11.83 -2.36 9.62
N HIS A 185 -11.18 -1.18 9.76
CA HIS A 185 -10.93 -0.29 8.63
C HIS A 185 -9.89 -0.82 7.63
N SER A 186 -9.10 -1.83 7.99
CA SER A 186 -8.25 -2.56 7.05
C SER A 186 -8.90 -3.88 6.59
N ALA A 187 -9.50 -4.65 7.51
CA ALA A 187 -10.04 -5.97 7.21
C ALA A 187 -11.31 -5.94 6.35
N LEU A 188 -12.27 -5.03 6.63
CA LEU A 188 -13.52 -4.96 5.87
C LEU A 188 -13.31 -4.56 4.40
N PRO A 189 -12.48 -3.55 4.07
CA PRO A 189 -12.12 -3.30 2.69
C PRO A 189 -11.43 -4.48 2.01
N ALA A 190 -10.55 -5.21 2.71
CA ALA A 190 -9.94 -6.41 2.15
C ALA A 190 -10.98 -7.49 1.82
N LEU A 191 -11.98 -7.69 2.67
CA LEU A 191 -13.09 -8.61 2.43
C LEU A 191 -13.98 -8.13 1.27
N ALA A 192 -14.27 -6.83 1.19
CA ALA A 192 -15.01 -6.25 0.08
C ALA A 192 -14.25 -6.44 -1.26
N ALA A 193 -12.94 -6.22 -1.26
CA ALA A 193 -12.10 -6.49 -2.43
C ALA A 193 -12.16 -7.97 -2.84
N ALA A 194 -12.12 -8.89 -1.87
CA ALA A 194 -12.25 -10.33 -2.13
C ALA A 194 -13.58 -10.65 -2.82
N ALA A 195 -14.70 -10.13 -2.33
CA ALA A 195 -16.01 -10.34 -2.92
C ALA A 195 -16.10 -9.76 -4.35
N LEU A 196 -15.61 -8.54 -4.54
CA LEU A 196 -15.60 -7.87 -5.85
C LEU A 196 -14.76 -8.63 -6.87
N LEU A 197 -13.55 -9.09 -6.48
CA LEU A 197 -12.69 -9.89 -7.34
C LEU A 197 -13.31 -11.25 -7.69
N ALA A 198 -14.00 -11.88 -6.73
CA ALA A 198 -14.67 -13.16 -6.96
C ALA A 198 -15.87 -13.05 -7.92
N VAL A 199 -16.53 -11.90 -7.95
CA VAL A 199 -17.66 -11.62 -8.86
C VAL A 199 -17.19 -11.17 -10.25
N THR A 200 -16.01 -10.58 -10.38
CA THR A 200 -15.49 -10.03 -11.65
C THR A 200 -15.54 -11.02 -12.83
N PRO A 201 -15.20 -12.33 -12.69
CA PRO A 201 -15.28 -13.29 -13.80
C PRO A 201 -16.69 -13.40 -14.42
N TYR A 202 -17.74 -13.21 -13.64
CA TYR A 202 -19.12 -13.31 -14.12
C TYR A 202 -19.56 -12.05 -14.92
N ALA A 203 -18.79 -10.96 -14.85
CA ALA A 203 -19.01 -9.76 -15.66
C ALA A 203 -18.22 -9.79 -16.99
N SER A 204 -17.54 -10.90 -17.29
CA SER A 204 -16.76 -11.05 -18.54
C SER A 204 -17.64 -10.81 -19.77
N GLY A 205 -17.09 -10.06 -20.75
CA GLY A 205 -17.85 -9.61 -21.94
C GLY A 205 -18.57 -8.28 -21.75
N HIS A 206 -18.60 -7.72 -20.55
CA HIS A 206 -19.22 -6.42 -20.26
C HIS A 206 -18.18 -5.43 -19.72
N LEU A 207 -17.51 -4.68 -20.60
CA LEU A 207 -16.41 -3.76 -20.25
C LEU A 207 -16.74 -2.86 -19.05
N VAL A 208 -17.91 -2.20 -19.07
CA VAL A 208 -18.29 -1.24 -18.03
C VAL A 208 -18.45 -1.93 -16.67
N ALA A 209 -19.10 -3.09 -16.63
CA ALA A 209 -19.27 -3.85 -15.40
C ALA A 209 -17.92 -4.37 -14.86
N THR A 210 -17.08 -4.94 -15.73
CA THR A 210 -15.73 -5.41 -15.37
C THR A 210 -14.89 -4.25 -14.85
N LEU A 211 -14.85 -3.12 -15.53
CA LEU A 211 -14.08 -1.95 -15.12
C LEU A 211 -14.59 -1.40 -13.78
N ALA A 212 -15.90 -1.34 -13.57
CA ALA A 212 -16.49 -0.89 -12.29
C ALA A 212 -16.10 -1.82 -11.13
N LEU A 213 -16.17 -3.14 -11.31
CA LEU A 213 -15.78 -4.12 -10.30
C LEU A 213 -14.29 -4.05 -9.99
N LEU A 214 -13.43 -3.98 -11.02
CA LEU A 214 -11.99 -3.83 -10.84
C LEU A 214 -11.63 -2.50 -10.17
N THR A 215 -12.34 -1.42 -10.50
CA THR A 215 -12.17 -0.10 -9.86
C THR A 215 -12.51 -0.16 -8.37
N ALA A 216 -13.67 -0.71 -8.03
CA ALA A 216 -14.09 -0.85 -6.64
C ALA A 216 -13.15 -1.78 -5.85
N ALA A 217 -12.75 -2.91 -6.45
CA ALA A 217 -11.80 -3.84 -5.83
C ALA A 217 -10.43 -3.17 -5.58
N THR A 218 -9.90 -2.44 -6.56
CA THR A 218 -8.64 -1.71 -6.43
C THR A 218 -8.72 -0.66 -5.33
N ALA A 219 -9.78 0.13 -5.29
CA ALA A 219 -10.00 1.10 -4.23
C ALA A 219 -10.01 0.44 -2.84
N CYS A 220 -10.73 -0.68 -2.69
CA CYS A 220 -10.77 -1.45 -1.43
C CYS A 220 -9.41 -2.04 -1.04
N MET A 221 -8.65 -2.57 -1.98
CA MET A 221 -7.29 -3.10 -1.71
C MET A 221 -6.36 -2.01 -1.20
N TRP A 222 -6.36 -0.83 -1.83
CA TRP A 222 -5.53 0.29 -1.40
C TRP A 222 -5.99 0.90 -0.06
N MET A 223 -7.30 0.90 0.25
CA MET A 223 -7.81 1.25 1.58
C MET A 223 -7.26 0.29 2.64
N ALA A 224 -7.37 -1.01 2.41
CA ALA A 224 -6.85 -2.04 3.31
C ALA A 224 -5.34 -1.86 3.56
N TYR A 225 -4.57 -1.65 2.50
CA TYR A 225 -3.13 -1.42 2.53
C TYR A 225 -2.74 -0.20 3.38
N THR A 226 -3.42 0.92 3.16
CA THR A 226 -3.10 2.18 3.86
C THR A 226 -3.31 2.06 5.37
N VAL A 227 -4.48 1.54 5.77
CA VAL A 227 -4.82 1.43 7.19
C VAL A 227 -4.04 0.31 7.87
N PHE A 228 -3.67 -0.75 7.14
CA PHE A 228 -2.84 -1.84 7.66
C PHE A 228 -1.57 -1.33 8.32
N TRP A 229 -0.85 -0.40 7.69
CA TRP A 229 0.43 0.08 8.20
C TRP A 229 0.33 0.88 9.51
N ALA A 230 -0.85 1.37 9.88
CA ALA A 230 -1.06 1.94 11.19
C ALA A 230 -1.04 0.86 12.30
N ILE A 231 -1.34 -0.41 12.00
CA ILE A 231 -1.36 -1.51 12.98
C ILE A 231 0.05 -1.84 13.52
N PRO A 232 1.06 -2.13 12.67
CA PRO A 232 2.43 -2.36 13.14
C PRO A 232 3.01 -1.18 13.91
N SER A 233 2.76 0.06 13.43
CA SER A 233 3.29 1.26 14.07
C SER A 233 2.71 1.54 15.46
N GLU A 234 1.49 1.08 15.75
CA GLU A 234 0.88 1.17 17.07
C GLU A 234 1.30 0.01 18.00
N THR A 235 1.72 -1.12 17.44
CA THR A 235 1.90 -2.36 18.21
C THR A 235 3.36 -2.75 18.45
N ILE A 236 4.26 -2.26 17.62
CA ILE A 236 5.70 -2.54 17.70
C ILE A 236 6.42 -1.25 18.07
N ALA A 237 7.04 -1.23 19.24
CA ALA A 237 7.78 -0.08 19.76
C ALA A 237 9.13 -0.50 20.33
N GLY A 238 9.96 0.49 20.68
CA GLY A 238 11.29 0.27 21.25
C GLY A 238 12.41 0.35 20.21
N PRO A 239 13.66 0.10 20.63
CA PRO A 239 14.85 0.22 19.79
C PRO A 239 14.83 -0.66 18.54
N ALA A 240 14.22 -1.86 18.62
CA ALA A 240 14.13 -2.81 17.52
C ALA A 240 12.86 -2.64 16.63
N ALA A 241 12.03 -1.62 16.88
CA ALA A 241 10.80 -1.39 16.11
C ALA A 241 11.06 -1.21 14.60
N ALA A 242 12.13 -0.50 14.25
CA ALA A 242 12.53 -0.34 12.84
C ALA A 242 12.82 -1.69 12.17
N GLY A 243 13.51 -2.61 12.87
CA GLY A 243 13.78 -3.97 12.40
C GLY A 243 12.51 -4.80 12.23
N GLY A 244 11.55 -4.67 13.16
CA GLY A 244 10.25 -5.34 13.06
C GLY A 244 9.42 -4.87 11.86
N ILE A 245 9.34 -3.56 11.66
CA ILE A 245 8.68 -2.96 10.49
C ILE A 245 9.37 -3.37 9.20
N ALA A 246 10.71 -3.39 9.18
CA ALA A 246 11.49 -3.83 8.02
C ALA A 246 11.23 -5.30 7.68
N LEU A 247 11.20 -6.18 8.67
CA LEU A 247 10.91 -7.61 8.47
C LEU A 247 9.50 -7.84 7.91
N ILE A 248 8.49 -7.16 8.46
CA ILE A 248 7.12 -7.20 7.95
C ILE A 248 7.09 -6.74 6.48
N ASN A 249 7.77 -5.65 6.19
CA ASN A 249 7.83 -5.11 4.83
C ASN A 249 8.53 -6.07 3.87
N THR A 250 9.67 -6.64 4.25
CA THR A 250 10.45 -7.55 3.39
C THR A 250 9.67 -8.81 3.05
N ILE A 251 9.11 -9.48 4.05
CA ILE A 251 8.30 -10.69 3.83
C ILE A 251 7.04 -10.34 3.02
N GLY A 252 6.33 -9.27 3.39
CA GLY A 252 5.09 -8.90 2.74
C GLY A 252 5.26 -8.45 1.29
N LEU A 253 6.31 -7.67 0.99
CA LEU A 253 6.60 -7.23 -0.38
C LEU A 253 6.93 -8.38 -1.34
N SER A 254 7.34 -9.56 -0.85
CA SER A 254 7.50 -10.74 -1.72
C SER A 254 6.20 -11.12 -2.43
N GLY A 255 5.02 -10.76 -1.87
CA GLY A 255 3.73 -10.88 -2.54
C GLY A 255 3.65 -10.11 -3.87
N GLY A 256 4.44 -9.04 -4.01
CA GLY A 256 4.54 -8.28 -5.27
C GLY A 256 5.19 -9.06 -6.42
N PHE A 257 6.02 -10.04 -6.11
CA PHE A 257 6.56 -10.98 -7.10
C PHE A 257 5.56 -12.14 -7.33
N TRP A 258 5.12 -12.77 -6.25
CA TRP A 258 4.27 -13.95 -6.34
C TRP A 258 2.89 -13.66 -6.93
N GLY A 259 2.33 -12.47 -6.71
CA GLY A 259 1.02 -12.10 -7.24
C GLY A 259 0.96 -12.17 -8.78
N PRO A 260 1.74 -11.34 -9.50
CA PRO A 260 1.76 -11.38 -10.97
C PRO A 260 2.20 -12.73 -11.52
N ALA A 261 3.19 -13.39 -10.90
CA ALA A 261 3.70 -14.69 -11.35
C ALA A 261 2.64 -15.80 -11.23
N ALA A 262 1.92 -15.86 -10.11
CA ALA A 262 0.87 -16.85 -9.90
C ALA A 262 -0.31 -16.65 -10.88
N LEU A 263 -0.69 -15.39 -11.16
CA LEU A 263 -1.69 -15.13 -12.21
C LEU A 263 -1.23 -15.62 -13.57
N GLY A 264 0.02 -15.35 -13.94
CA GLY A 264 0.61 -15.84 -15.18
C GLY A 264 0.57 -17.35 -15.27
N TRP A 265 0.91 -18.02 -14.20
CA TRP A 265 0.91 -19.47 -14.08
C TRP A 265 -0.50 -20.05 -14.25
N VAL A 266 -1.47 -19.50 -13.52
CA VAL A 266 -2.87 -19.92 -13.64
C VAL A 266 -3.40 -19.68 -15.05
N LYS A 267 -3.12 -18.54 -15.66
CA LYS A 267 -3.52 -18.24 -17.03
C LYS A 267 -2.90 -19.21 -18.05
N SER A 268 -1.62 -19.52 -17.90
CA SER A 268 -0.93 -20.47 -18.79
C SER A 268 -1.49 -21.90 -18.66
N ALA A 269 -1.88 -22.30 -17.45
CA ALA A 269 -2.42 -23.63 -17.20
C ALA A 269 -3.90 -23.77 -17.58
N THR A 270 -4.70 -22.70 -17.46
CA THR A 270 -6.17 -22.75 -17.65
C THR A 270 -6.67 -22.05 -18.91
N GLY A 271 -5.82 -21.25 -19.56
CA GLY A 271 -6.20 -20.39 -20.67
C GLY A 271 -7.03 -19.17 -20.26
N SER A 272 -7.34 -18.98 -18.97
CA SER A 272 -8.25 -17.95 -18.46
C SER A 272 -7.64 -17.14 -17.33
N THR A 273 -7.98 -15.86 -17.25
CA THR A 273 -7.63 -14.98 -16.13
C THR A 273 -8.56 -15.14 -14.92
N SER A 274 -9.71 -15.80 -15.08
CA SER A 274 -10.71 -15.99 -14.02
C SER A 274 -10.15 -16.68 -12.78
N GLY A 275 -9.35 -17.74 -12.96
CA GLY A 275 -8.69 -18.45 -11.86
C GLY A 275 -7.71 -17.54 -11.09
N GLY A 276 -7.03 -16.64 -11.80
CA GLY A 276 -6.15 -15.64 -11.20
C GLY A 276 -6.92 -14.62 -10.35
N LEU A 277 -8.07 -14.14 -10.82
CA LEU A 277 -8.95 -13.24 -10.06
C LEU A 277 -9.47 -13.92 -8.79
N LEU A 278 -9.85 -15.19 -8.86
CA LEU A 278 -10.27 -15.99 -7.69
C LEU A 278 -9.11 -16.18 -6.69
N LEU A 279 -7.90 -16.42 -7.17
CA LEU A 279 -6.71 -16.51 -6.32
C LEU A 279 -6.45 -15.18 -5.59
N MET A 280 -6.55 -14.05 -6.29
CA MET A 280 -6.47 -12.71 -5.67
C MET A 280 -7.56 -12.53 -4.62
N ALA A 281 -8.78 -12.97 -4.90
CA ALA A 281 -9.90 -12.93 -3.95
C ALA A 281 -9.60 -13.75 -2.69
N CYS A 282 -9.06 -14.96 -2.83
CA CYS A 282 -8.66 -15.80 -1.71
C CYS A 282 -7.57 -15.13 -0.85
N MET A 283 -6.56 -14.51 -1.48
CA MET A 283 -5.52 -13.78 -0.75
C MET A 283 -6.10 -12.57 0.01
N ALA A 284 -6.98 -11.79 -0.62
CA ALA A 284 -7.64 -10.68 0.02
C ALA A 284 -8.51 -11.13 1.21
N ALA A 285 -9.26 -12.22 1.08
CA ALA A 285 -10.04 -12.81 2.17
C ALA A 285 -9.14 -13.31 3.32
N LEU A 286 -8.03 -13.97 2.99
CA LEU A 286 -7.06 -14.44 3.98
C LEU A 286 -6.44 -13.27 4.74
N SER A 287 -6.13 -12.16 4.07
CA SER A 287 -5.64 -10.96 4.74
C SER A 287 -6.63 -10.42 5.78
N CYS A 288 -7.93 -10.40 5.45
CA CYS A 288 -9.00 -10.03 6.38
C CYS A 288 -8.96 -10.90 7.65
N VAL A 289 -8.92 -12.23 7.50
CA VAL A 289 -8.85 -13.18 8.62
C VAL A 289 -7.61 -12.92 9.48
N LEU A 290 -6.44 -12.77 8.87
CA LEU A 290 -5.17 -12.55 9.57
C LEU A 290 -5.17 -11.22 10.35
N ILE A 291 -5.75 -10.17 9.79
CA ILE A 291 -5.88 -8.87 10.47
C ILE A 291 -6.84 -8.98 11.66
N LEU A 292 -7.99 -9.62 11.48
CA LEU A 292 -8.99 -9.77 12.55
C LEU A 292 -8.52 -10.69 13.70
N THR A 293 -7.74 -11.71 13.40
CA THR A 293 -7.15 -12.60 14.41
C THR A 293 -6.01 -11.97 15.19
N ASN A 294 -5.47 -10.85 14.73
CA ASN A 294 -4.48 -10.08 15.47
C ASN A 294 -5.14 -9.27 16.60
N LYS A 295 -5.53 -9.96 17.69
CA LYS A 295 -6.24 -9.35 18.83
C LYS A 295 -5.39 -8.26 19.48
N ARG A 296 -6.01 -7.12 19.84
CA ARG A 296 -5.46 -6.19 20.83
C ARG A 296 -5.36 -6.94 22.16
N THR A 297 -4.23 -6.82 22.85
CA THR A 297 -4.15 -7.28 24.24
C THR A 297 -5.11 -6.44 25.09
N VAL A 298 -5.81 -7.06 26.03
CA VAL A 298 -6.95 -6.48 26.78
C VAL A 298 -6.59 -5.21 27.59
N ALA A 299 -5.30 -4.94 27.79
CA ALA A 299 -4.81 -3.79 28.55
C ALA A 299 -5.14 -2.42 27.92
N ALA A 300 -5.10 -2.29 26.59
CA ALA A 300 -5.42 -1.04 25.90
C ALA A 300 -6.92 -0.71 25.87
N ALA A 301 -7.79 -1.71 26.02
CA ALA A 301 -9.24 -1.51 26.10
C ALA A 301 -9.66 -0.86 27.42
N LYS A 302 -9.02 -1.24 28.54
CA LYS A 302 -9.32 -0.67 29.88
C LYS A 302 -8.85 0.78 30.05
N ALA A 303 -7.78 1.22 29.39
CA ALA A 303 -7.29 2.59 29.49
C ALA A 303 -8.14 3.63 28.72
N ARG A 304 -9.10 3.20 27.91
CA ARG A 304 -10.02 4.11 27.18
C ARG A 304 -11.39 4.26 27.85
N THR A 305 -11.71 3.44 28.84
CA THR A 305 -12.97 3.47 29.59
C THR A 305 -12.81 4.01 31.02
N ALA A 306 -11.59 4.38 31.42
CA ALA A 306 -11.25 5.13 32.61
C ALA A 306 -10.82 6.57 32.25
#